data_62c20460022d1f9636bfe2ec7b2ebe4d
#
_entry.id   62c20460022d1f9636bfe2ec7b2ebe4d
#
_cell.length_a   1.000
_cell.length_b   1.000
_cell.length_c   1.000
_cell.angle_alpha   90.00
_cell.angle_beta   90.00
_cell.angle_gamma   90.00
#
_symmetry.space_group_name_H-M   'P 1'
#
loop_
_entity.id
_entity.type
_entity.pdbx_description
1 polymer ?
#
loop_
_entity_poly.entity_id
_entity_poly.type
_entity_poly.pdbx_seq_one_letter_code
_entity_poly.pdbx_strand_id
1 'polypeptide(L)'
;LTIYWDNKYVAPEHAFDTTRKSELVADLIVETHEETGIALAAPKIEFLGKAESLIETLLDPKYVEALRTGVPISLASSNGFEWDEGIWDMAVHSTAGVINAIYETEKRPFGSVNGSLSSGLHHADNKRGMGFCTVNGLAVGAYYAHTEGHAKKKVLIIDFDAHCGGGTMSFITSLGMDWVDQLDLSTNGFDSYVAAGNHELVIHRGDERSYLQEVWSLLDAVEWDDYDLVLYNAGIDPHPRISVNGLAQRDELVFNRIFQETLPCVFVLAGGYTSSYGTIEEVADTHFNTVLASERILDLIRPFASSKSL
;
A
#
# COMPACT_ATOMS: atom_id res chain seq x y z
N LEU A 1 15.92 3.28 4.98
CA LEU A 1 14.69 2.61 4.62
C LEU A 1 14.37 1.52 5.62
N THR A 2 13.16 1.52 6.15
CA THR A 2 12.63 0.45 7.00
C THR A 2 11.38 -0.12 6.36
N ILE A 3 11.35 -1.45 6.24
CA ILE A 3 10.19 -2.19 5.73
C ILE A 3 9.57 -2.94 6.90
N TYR A 4 8.26 -2.83 7.07
CA TYR A 4 7.51 -3.50 8.12
C TYR A 4 6.88 -4.78 7.63
N TRP A 5 7.10 -5.85 8.36
CA TRP A 5 6.52 -7.16 8.12
C TRP A 5 6.60 -8.03 9.37
N ASP A 6 5.65 -8.93 9.52
CA ASP A 6 5.67 -10.00 10.49
C ASP A 6 4.89 -11.22 9.93
N ASN A 7 5.15 -12.41 10.46
CA ASN A 7 4.57 -13.64 9.96
C ASN A 7 3.03 -13.70 10.05
N LYS A 8 2.43 -12.83 10.87
CA LYS A 8 0.98 -12.69 10.97
C LYS A 8 0.33 -11.88 9.85
N TYR A 9 1.12 -11.30 8.92
CA TYR A 9 0.56 -10.69 7.70
C TYR A 9 -0.11 -11.71 6.79
N VAL A 10 0.12 -12.98 7.02
CA VAL A 10 -0.48 -14.09 6.28
C VAL A 10 -1.27 -14.95 7.25
N ALA A 11 -2.57 -15.13 7.02
CA ALA A 11 -3.38 -16.06 7.80
C ALA A 11 -3.02 -17.50 7.38
N PRO A 12 -2.92 -18.45 8.33
CA PRO A 12 -2.37 -19.79 8.09
C PRO A 12 -3.11 -20.60 7.00
N GLU A 13 -4.42 -20.47 6.95
CA GLU A 13 -5.26 -21.22 6.01
C GLU A 13 -5.39 -20.55 4.63
N HIS A 14 -4.90 -19.32 4.49
CA HIS A 14 -4.90 -18.64 3.20
C HIS A 14 -3.74 -19.12 2.35
N ALA A 15 -3.88 -20.35 1.87
CA ALA A 15 -2.91 -20.98 0.96
C ALA A 15 -2.96 -20.42 -0.46
N PHE A 16 -3.60 -19.28 -0.68
CA PHE A 16 -3.58 -18.60 -1.96
C PHE A 16 -2.20 -17.98 -2.16
N ASP A 17 -1.52 -18.35 -3.23
CA ASP A 17 -0.09 -18.01 -3.45
C ASP A 17 0.19 -16.52 -3.26
N THR A 18 -0.71 -15.65 -3.74
CA THR A 18 -0.51 -14.21 -3.64
C THR A 18 -0.45 -13.68 -2.18
N THR A 19 -1.03 -14.39 -1.20
CA THR A 19 -0.94 -13.96 0.21
C THR A 19 0.44 -14.24 0.80
N ARG A 20 1.17 -15.22 0.27
CA ARG A 20 2.50 -15.64 0.76
C ARG A 20 3.65 -14.78 0.24
N LYS A 21 3.42 -13.98 -0.78
CA LYS A 21 4.47 -13.16 -1.41
C LYS A 21 5.22 -12.27 -0.42
N SER A 22 4.54 -11.77 0.61
CA SER A 22 5.15 -10.89 1.60
C SER A 22 6.26 -11.57 2.41
N GLU A 23 6.13 -12.87 2.71
CA GLU A 23 7.16 -13.67 3.35
C GLU A 23 8.40 -13.79 2.46
N LEU A 24 8.22 -14.15 1.18
CA LEU A 24 9.33 -14.27 0.24
C LEU A 24 10.03 -12.93 -0.02
N VAL A 25 9.29 -11.82 -0.09
CA VAL A 25 9.90 -10.48 -0.17
C VAL A 25 10.68 -10.15 1.10
N ALA A 26 10.18 -10.54 2.28
CA ALA A 26 10.90 -10.36 3.54
C ALA A 26 12.21 -11.16 3.55
N ASP A 27 12.20 -12.40 3.06
CA ASP A 27 13.41 -13.22 2.93
C ASP A 27 14.44 -12.56 2.00
N LEU A 28 14.02 -12.05 0.83
CA LEU A 28 14.90 -11.30 -0.09
C LEU A 28 15.52 -10.06 0.58
N ILE A 29 14.74 -9.33 1.40
CA ILE A 29 15.27 -8.18 2.15
C ILE A 29 16.35 -8.63 3.15
N VAL A 30 16.13 -9.73 3.86
CA VAL A 30 17.10 -10.27 4.83
C VAL A 30 18.37 -10.74 4.11
N GLU A 31 18.22 -11.47 3.01
CA GLU A 31 19.34 -11.99 2.23
C GLU A 31 20.23 -10.87 1.63
N THR A 32 19.62 -9.77 1.23
CA THR A 32 20.31 -8.64 0.57
C THR A 32 20.64 -7.49 1.51
N HIS A 33 20.39 -7.63 2.81
CA HIS A 33 20.55 -6.55 3.80
C HIS A 33 21.96 -5.93 3.83
N GLU A 34 23.01 -6.75 3.73
CA GLU A 34 24.40 -6.28 3.73
C GLU A 34 24.72 -5.40 2.51
N GLU A 35 24.07 -5.65 1.38
CA GLU A 35 24.27 -4.93 0.12
C GLU A 35 23.42 -3.67 0.04
N THR A 36 22.16 -3.76 0.46
CA THR A 36 21.16 -2.69 0.30
C THR A 36 21.07 -1.78 1.51
N GLY A 37 21.37 -2.29 2.71
CA GLY A 37 21.14 -1.57 3.97
C GLY A 37 19.65 -1.39 4.32
N ILE A 38 18.74 -2.08 3.62
CA ILE A 38 17.30 -2.06 3.89
C ILE A 38 17.04 -2.83 5.19
N ALA A 39 16.36 -2.19 6.15
CA ALA A 39 16.01 -2.81 7.42
C ALA A 39 14.61 -3.44 7.36
N LEU A 40 14.49 -4.69 7.80
CA LEU A 40 13.21 -5.35 8.05
C LEU A 40 12.89 -5.26 9.54
N ALA A 41 11.65 -4.93 9.89
CA ALA A 41 11.20 -4.80 11.27
C ALA A 41 9.75 -5.28 11.44
N ALA A 42 9.44 -5.91 12.56
CA ALA A 42 8.04 -6.14 12.92
C ALA A 42 7.38 -4.84 13.40
N PRO A 43 6.05 -4.67 13.19
CA PRO A 43 5.32 -3.58 13.80
C PRO A 43 5.46 -3.59 15.31
N LYS A 44 5.72 -2.42 15.93
CA LYS A 44 5.84 -2.34 17.38
C LYS A 44 4.49 -2.60 18.06
N ILE A 45 4.50 -3.18 19.25
CA ILE A 45 3.30 -3.59 19.99
C ILE A 45 2.30 -2.45 20.20
N GLU A 46 2.79 -1.22 20.38
CA GLU A 46 1.94 -0.04 20.53
C GLU A 46 1.09 0.24 19.31
N PHE A 47 1.61 -0.06 18.10
CA PHE A 47 0.87 0.11 16.84
C PHE A 47 -0.11 -1.04 16.57
N LEU A 48 0.10 -2.23 17.14
CA LEU A 48 -0.89 -3.30 17.08
C LEU A 48 -2.18 -2.87 17.79
N GLY A 49 -2.08 -2.40 19.04
CA GLY A 49 -3.26 -1.89 19.77
C GLY A 49 -3.90 -0.67 19.10
N LYS A 50 -3.08 0.20 18.47
CA LYS A 50 -3.59 1.35 17.71
C LYS A 50 -4.36 0.92 16.47
N ALA A 51 -3.82 -0.02 15.69
CA ALA A 51 -4.46 -0.56 14.51
C ALA A 51 -5.78 -1.24 14.85
N GLU A 52 -5.79 -2.10 15.88
CA GLU A 52 -6.99 -2.76 16.36
C GLU A 52 -8.09 -1.75 16.73
N SER A 53 -7.75 -0.75 17.55
CA SER A 53 -8.69 0.30 17.95
C SER A 53 -9.24 1.11 16.77
N LEU A 54 -8.39 1.41 15.77
CA LEU A 54 -8.84 2.13 14.58
C LEU A 54 -9.72 1.27 13.68
N ILE A 55 -9.39 0.00 13.49
CA ILE A 55 -10.24 -0.94 12.74
C ILE A 55 -11.62 -1.03 13.40
N GLU A 56 -11.68 -1.22 14.72
CA GLU A 56 -12.95 -1.26 15.47
C GLU A 56 -13.75 0.04 15.38
N THR A 57 -13.07 1.17 15.30
CA THR A 57 -13.72 2.50 15.24
C THR A 57 -14.26 2.82 13.84
N LEU A 58 -13.52 2.44 12.79
CA LEU A 58 -13.80 2.87 11.43
C LEU A 58 -14.63 1.87 10.62
N LEU A 59 -14.59 0.58 10.98
CA LEU A 59 -15.38 -0.42 10.30
C LEU A 59 -16.74 -0.62 10.94
N ASP A 60 -17.70 -1.11 10.14
CA ASP A 60 -19.02 -1.51 10.64
C ASP A 60 -18.85 -2.60 11.72
N PRO A 61 -19.45 -2.43 12.91
CA PRO A 61 -19.31 -3.40 14.01
C PRO A 61 -19.71 -4.83 13.65
N LYS A 62 -20.65 -5.02 12.70
CA LYS A 62 -21.02 -6.35 12.21
C LYS A 62 -19.92 -6.99 11.38
N TYR A 63 -19.18 -6.17 10.63
CA TYR A 63 -18.03 -6.67 9.87
C TYR A 63 -16.87 -7.03 10.79
N VAL A 64 -16.58 -6.20 11.79
CA VAL A 64 -15.59 -6.51 12.84
C VAL A 64 -15.93 -7.83 13.54
N GLU A 65 -17.17 -8.00 13.97
CA GLU A 65 -17.63 -9.26 14.61
C GLU A 65 -17.52 -10.45 13.67
N ALA A 66 -17.87 -10.28 12.39
CA ALA A 66 -17.74 -11.34 11.41
C ALA A 66 -16.28 -11.76 11.18
N LEU A 67 -15.35 -10.82 11.11
CA LEU A 67 -13.92 -11.12 10.97
C LEU A 67 -13.38 -11.89 12.19
N ARG A 68 -13.84 -11.56 13.40
CA ARG A 68 -13.40 -12.21 14.65
C ARG A 68 -13.99 -13.60 14.85
N THR A 69 -15.24 -13.81 14.45
CA THR A 69 -15.99 -15.01 14.84
C THR A 69 -16.37 -15.93 13.69
N GLY A 70 -16.21 -15.46 12.45
CA GLY A 70 -16.70 -16.16 11.25
C GLY A 70 -18.23 -16.06 11.05
N VAL A 71 -18.94 -15.26 11.84
CA VAL A 71 -20.41 -15.19 11.81
C VAL A 71 -20.90 -13.76 11.58
N PRO A 72 -21.74 -13.53 10.54
CA PRO A 72 -22.15 -14.51 9.53
C PRO A 72 -21.05 -14.79 8.52
N ILE A 73 -20.93 -16.03 8.08
CA ILE A 73 -19.87 -16.47 7.15
C ILE A 73 -19.85 -15.68 5.85
N SER A 74 -21.02 -15.29 5.34
CA SER A 74 -21.12 -14.49 4.10
C SER A 74 -20.45 -13.11 4.21
N LEU A 75 -20.33 -12.57 5.42
CA LEU A 75 -19.65 -11.31 5.68
C LEU A 75 -18.18 -11.56 6.04
N ALA A 76 -17.91 -12.57 6.83
CA ALA A 76 -16.55 -12.98 7.21
C ALA A 76 -15.69 -13.37 6.00
N SER A 77 -16.29 -14.01 4.99
CA SER A 77 -15.65 -14.40 3.73
C SER A 77 -15.92 -13.45 2.55
N SER A 78 -16.37 -12.22 2.84
CA SER A 78 -16.71 -11.24 1.79
C SER A 78 -15.50 -10.79 0.95
N ASN A 79 -14.29 -10.92 1.50
CA ASN A 79 -13.02 -10.70 0.79
C ASN A 79 -12.72 -11.74 -0.31
N GLY A 80 -13.46 -12.86 -0.36
CA GLY A 80 -13.26 -13.96 -1.31
C GLY A 80 -12.43 -15.11 -0.78
N PHE A 81 -11.97 -15.06 0.47
CA PHE A 81 -11.31 -16.17 1.16
C PHE A 81 -12.29 -16.96 2.03
N GLU A 82 -11.98 -18.21 2.31
CA GLU A 82 -12.61 -18.92 3.42
C GLU A 82 -12.16 -18.24 4.72
N TRP A 83 -13.09 -18.09 5.65
CA TRP A 83 -12.77 -17.52 6.94
C TRP A 83 -11.91 -18.49 7.75
N ASP A 84 -10.88 -17.98 8.39
CA ASP A 84 -10.15 -18.67 9.45
C ASP A 84 -9.90 -17.74 10.65
N GLU A 85 -9.53 -18.31 11.79
CA GLU A 85 -9.34 -17.56 13.03
C GLU A 85 -8.14 -16.58 12.99
N GLY A 86 -7.19 -16.76 12.07
CA GLY A 86 -6.02 -15.90 11.89
C GLY A 86 -6.31 -14.60 11.13
N ILE A 87 -7.50 -14.47 10.50
CA ILE A 87 -7.80 -13.34 9.62
C ILE A 87 -7.85 -11.99 10.37
N TRP A 88 -8.28 -12.02 11.63
CA TRP A 88 -8.29 -10.82 12.47
C TRP A 88 -6.87 -10.36 12.79
N ASP A 89 -6.00 -11.25 13.23
CA ASP A 89 -4.60 -10.97 13.51
C ASP A 89 -3.89 -10.46 12.24
N MET A 90 -4.14 -11.10 11.09
CA MET A 90 -3.62 -10.65 9.79
C MET A 90 -4.00 -9.20 9.49
N ALA A 91 -5.27 -8.84 9.64
CA ALA A 91 -5.75 -7.50 9.39
C ALA A 91 -5.12 -6.47 10.35
N VAL A 92 -5.03 -6.80 11.64
CA VAL A 92 -4.44 -5.93 12.67
C VAL A 92 -2.94 -5.73 12.41
N HIS A 93 -2.17 -6.80 12.21
CA HIS A 93 -0.73 -6.73 12.01
C HIS A 93 -0.37 -6.01 10.70
N SER A 94 -1.06 -6.31 9.60
CA SER A 94 -0.89 -5.64 8.33
C SER A 94 -1.17 -4.14 8.42
N THR A 95 -2.28 -3.75 9.06
CA THR A 95 -2.62 -2.33 9.28
C THR A 95 -1.61 -1.66 10.22
N ALA A 96 -1.16 -2.33 11.27
CA ALA A 96 -0.14 -1.81 12.19
C ALA A 96 1.19 -1.51 11.49
N GLY A 97 1.57 -2.32 10.50
CA GLY A 97 2.76 -2.06 9.68
C GLY A 97 2.65 -0.76 8.90
N VAL A 98 1.51 -0.49 8.30
CA VAL A 98 1.25 0.78 7.59
C VAL A 98 1.33 1.96 8.56
N ILE A 99 0.65 1.87 9.71
CA ILE A 99 0.65 2.92 10.75
C ILE A 99 2.06 3.16 11.29
N ASN A 100 2.81 2.09 11.58
CA ASN A 100 4.18 2.22 12.08
C ASN A 100 5.11 2.83 11.04
N ALA A 101 4.94 2.47 9.75
CA ALA A 101 5.68 3.08 8.65
C ALA A 101 5.40 4.59 8.56
N ILE A 102 4.15 5.02 8.66
CA ILE A 102 3.75 6.44 8.67
C ILE A 102 4.45 7.18 9.83
N TYR A 103 4.34 6.66 11.04
CA TYR A 103 4.93 7.27 12.24
C TYR A 103 6.46 7.45 12.13
N GLU A 104 7.18 6.44 11.63
CA GLU A 104 8.63 6.53 11.49
C GLU A 104 9.07 7.40 10.30
N THR A 105 8.21 7.51 9.28
CA THR A 105 8.48 8.36 8.10
C THR A 105 8.49 9.82 8.48
N GLU A 106 7.57 10.26 9.33
CA GLU A 106 7.49 11.65 9.79
C GLU A 106 8.70 12.10 10.63
N LYS A 107 9.30 11.19 11.38
CA LYS A 107 10.46 11.50 12.22
C LYS A 107 11.74 11.83 11.45
N ARG A 108 11.76 11.55 10.15
CA ARG A 108 12.92 11.79 9.29
C ARG A 108 12.69 13.05 8.47
N PRO A 109 13.66 13.98 8.42
CA PRO A 109 13.48 15.16 7.59
C PRO A 109 13.58 14.82 6.10
N PHE A 110 12.71 15.43 5.30
CA PHE A 110 12.76 15.52 3.84
C PHE A 110 12.71 14.19 3.05
N GLY A 111 11.57 13.90 2.42
CA GLY A 111 11.45 12.88 1.39
C GLY A 111 11.75 11.45 1.88
N SER A 112 11.46 11.14 3.14
CA SER A 112 11.70 9.81 3.68
C SER A 112 10.68 8.79 3.13
N VAL A 113 11.18 7.61 2.79
CA VAL A 113 10.35 6.49 2.35
C VAL A 113 10.48 5.36 3.35
N ASN A 114 9.36 4.78 3.76
CA ASN A 114 9.28 3.50 4.44
C ASN A 114 8.24 2.62 3.73
N GLY A 115 8.21 1.33 4.02
CA GLY A 115 7.26 0.41 3.41
C GLY A 115 6.63 -0.52 4.43
N SER A 116 5.50 -1.11 4.05
CA SER A 116 4.94 -2.27 4.72
C SER A 116 4.65 -3.34 3.67
N LEU A 117 5.03 -4.58 3.94
CA LEU A 117 4.71 -5.71 3.06
C LEU A 117 3.23 -6.11 3.15
N SER A 118 2.39 -5.18 3.60
CA SER A 118 0.94 -5.29 3.60
C SER A 118 0.42 -5.41 2.17
N SER A 119 -0.61 -6.22 1.97
CA SER A 119 -1.25 -6.40 0.66
C SER A 119 -2.72 -6.75 0.85
N GLY A 120 -3.52 -6.63 -0.23
CA GLY A 120 -4.95 -6.91 -0.18
C GLY A 120 -5.73 -5.85 0.60
N LEU A 121 -5.61 -4.58 0.21
CA LEU A 121 -6.12 -3.44 0.96
C LEU A 121 -7.23 -2.67 0.23
N HIS A 122 -7.03 -2.30 -1.02
CA HIS A 122 -7.74 -1.21 -1.70
C HIS A 122 -9.19 -1.52 -2.13
N HIS A 123 -9.58 -2.79 -2.20
CA HIS A 123 -10.96 -3.19 -2.50
C HIS A 123 -11.86 -3.28 -1.27
N ALA A 124 -11.30 -3.34 -0.06
CA ALA A 124 -12.10 -3.36 1.16
C ALA A 124 -12.68 -1.98 1.46
N ASP A 125 -13.98 -1.93 1.72
CA ASP A 125 -14.65 -0.75 2.27
C ASP A 125 -14.79 -0.87 3.80
N ASN A 126 -15.50 0.07 4.43
CA ASN A 126 -15.69 0.04 5.88
C ASN A 126 -16.77 -0.95 6.36
N LYS A 127 -17.43 -1.69 5.45
CA LYS A 127 -18.53 -2.62 5.77
C LYS A 127 -18.25 -4.06 5.39
N ARG A 128 -17.29 -4.29 4.50
CA ARG A 128 -16.97 -5.63 3.99
C ARG A 128 -15.62 -5.66 3.28
N GLY A 129 -15.07 -6.85 3.13
CA GLY A 129 -13.98 -7.13 2.22
C GLY A 129 -14.46 -7.40 0.80
N MET A 130 -13.56 -7.29 -0.18
CA MET A 130 -13.79 -7.62 -1.58
C MET A 130 -12.45 -7.85 -2.29
N GLY A 131 -12.42 -8.62 -3.38
CA GLY A 131 -11.25 -8.74 -4.25
C GLY A 131 -9.96 -9.12 -3.52
N PHE A 132 -10.05 -10.07 -2.60
CA PHE A 132 -8.95 -10.51 -1.72
C PHE A 132 -8.44 -9.46 -0.74
N CYS A 133 -9.17 -8.36 -0.57
CA CYS A 133 -8.88 -7.32 0.42
C CYS A 133 -9.80 -7.48 1.64
N THR A 134 -9.21 -7.53 2.84
CA THR A 134 -9.94 -7.74 4.10
C THR A 134 -10.20 -6.42 4.81
N VAL A 135 -9.16 -5.65 5.11
CA VAL A 135 -9.24 -4.33 5.74
C VAL A 135 -8.42 -3.35 4.93
N ASN A 136 -8.96 -2.18 4.67
CA ASN A 136 -8.27 -1.14 3.93
C ASN A 136 -7.24 -0.40 4.79
N GLY A 137 -6.05 -0.98 4.91
CA GLY A 137 -4.95 -0.40 5.68
C GLY A 137 -4.47 0.96 5.15
N LEU A 138 -4.69 1.27 3.86
CA LEU A 138 -4.38 2.60 3.29
C LEU A 138 -5.33 3.66 3.85
N ALA A 139 -6.63 3.42 3.80
CA ALA A 139 -7.64 4.34 4.34
C ALA A 139 -7.52 4.50 5.86
N VAL A 140 -7.29 3.40 6.60
CA VAL A 140 -7.02 3.44 8.05
C VAL A 140 -5.73 4.20 8.35
N GLY A 141 -4.67 3.99 7.57
CA GLY A 141 -3.41 4.72 7.68
C GLY A 141 -3.55 6.21 7.42
N ALA A 142 -4.31 6.59 6.39
CA ALA A 142 -4.62 7.99 6.08
C ALA A 142 -5.42 8.65 7.23
N TYR A 143 -6.41 7.94 7.79
CA TYR A 143 -7.15 8.42 8.95
C TYR A 143 -6.23 8.62 10.18
N TYR A 144 -5.36 7.63 10.45
CA TYR A 144 -4.35 7.74 11.51
C TYR A 144 -3.44 8.96 11.31
N ALA A 145 -2.89 9.13 10.12
CA ALA A 145 -1.99 10.24 9.81
C ALA A 145 -2.62 11.60 10.11
N HIS A 146 -3.86 11.79 9.73
CA HIS A 146 -4.57 13.05 9.94
C HIS A 146 -4.94 13.27 11.43
N THR A 147 -5.52 12.26 12.08
CA THR A 147 -6.03 12.41 13.47
C THR A 147 -4.95 12.48 14.52
N GLU A 148 -3.79 11.86 14.29
CA GLU A 148 -2.62 11.96 15.19
C GLU A 148 -1.70 13.16 14.83
N GLY A 149 -2.04 13.93 13.80
CA GLY A 149 -1.34 15.15 13.41
C GLY A 149 -0.06 14.93 12.60
N HIS A 150 0.10 13.73 12.01
CA HIS A 150 1.20 13.39 11.10
C HIS A 150 0.99 14.00 9.71
N ALA A 151 -0.25 14.22 9.29
CA ALA A 151 -0.61 14.97 8.09
C ALA A 151 -1.60 16.08 8.46
N LYS A 152 -1.18 17.33 8.40
CA LYS A 152 -2.00 18.50 8.74
C LYS A 152 -2.78 19.05 7.54
N LYS A 153 -2.20 18.89 6.35
CA LYS A 153 -2.85 19.11 5.06
C LYS A 153 -3.54 17.80 4.63
N LYS A 154 -3.46 17.46 3.38
CA LYS A 154 -4.04 16.25 2.83
C LYS A 154 -3.07 15.08 2.79
N VAL A 155 -3.63 13.89 2.66
CA VAL A 155 -2.95 12.65 2.30
C VAL A 155 -3.31 12.30 0.86
N LEU A 156 -2.30 12.03 0.02
CA LEU A 156 -2.50 11.50 -1.31
C LEU A 156 -2.33 9.98 -1.30
N ILE A 157 -3.35 9.24 -1.73
CA ILE A 157 -3.23 7.81 -2.03
C ILE A 157 -2.99 7.68 -3.53
N ILE A 158 -1.81 7.17 -3.91
CA ILE A 158 -1.50 6.78 -5.28
C ILE A 158 -1.75 5.29 -5.42
N ASP A 159 -2.69 4.91 -6.27
CA ASP A 159 -3.06 3.51 -6.51
C ASP A 159 -2.77 3.14 -7.97
N PHE A 160 -1.69 2.39 -8.18
CA PHE A 160 -1.29 1.93 -9.51
C PHE A 160 -1.35 0.41 -9.61
N ASP A 161 -2.40 -0.17 -9.01
CA ASP A 161 -2.80 -1.56 -9.22
C ASP A 161 -3.52 -1.74 -10.57
N ALA A 162 -3.66 -2.98 -11.03
CA ALA A 162 -4.41 -3.26 -12.25
C ALA A 162 -5.90 -2.93 -12.13
N HIS A 163 -6.44 -3.04 -10.92
CA HIS A 163 -7.86 -2.85 -10.60
C HIS A 163 -8.06 -1.49 -9.93
N CYS A 164 -9.28 -0.96 -10.03
CA CYS A 164 -9.58 0.33 -9.44
C CYS A 164 -9.73 0.23 -7.91
N GLY A 165 -9.30 1.24 -7.18
CA GLY A 165 -9.39 1.33 -5.72
C GLY A 165 -10.76 1.80 -5.23
N GLY A 166 -11.85 1.18 -5.73
CA GLY A 166 -13.23 1.56 -5.38
C GLY A 166 -13.57 1.35 -3.91
N GLY A 167 -12.98 0.33 -3.27
CA GLY A 167 -13.09 0.13 -1.83
C GLY A 167 -12.50 1.29 -1.03
N THR A 168 -11.32 1.78 -1.42
CA THR A 168 -10.70 2.97 -0.82
C THR A 168 -11.59 4.20 -0.99
N MET A 169 -12.11 4.44 -2.21
CA MET A 169 -13.01 5.55 -2.47
C MET A 169 -14.29 5.46 -1.65
N SER A 170 -14.89 4.26 -1.56
CA SER A 170 -16.09 4.02 -0.74
C SER A 170 -15.81 4.28 0.75
N PHE A 171 -14.64 3.87 1.25
CA PHE A 171 -14.22 4.11 2.63
C PHE A 171 -14.08 5.61 2.91
N ILE A 172 -13.31 6.33 2.08
CA ILE A 172 -13.10 7.79 2.19
C ILE A 172 -14.44 8.53 2.20
N THR A 173 -15.31 8.23 1.22
CA THR A 173 -16.58 8.91 1.05
C THR A 173 -17.54 8.63 2.22
N SER A 174 -17.63 7.36 2.67
CA SER A 174 -18.57 6.98 3.74
C SER A 174 -18.21 7.57 5.10
N LEU A 175 -16.96 7.92 5.33
CA LEU A 175 -16.46 8.52 6.57
C LEU A 175 -16.20 10.04 6.46
N GLY A 176 -16.48 10.64 5.30
CA GLY A 176 -16.28 12.08 5.06
C GLY A 176 -14.82 12.52 5.23
N MET A 177 -13.87 11.71 4.71
CA MET A 177 -12.44 11.99 4.80
C MET A 177 -12.00 13.00 3.72
N ASP A 178 -12.49 14.22 3.76
CA ASP A 178 -12.23 15.27 2.76
C ASP A 178 -10.75 15.70 2.66
N TRP A 179 -9.92 15.23 3.58
CA TRP A 179 -8.46 15.42 3.59
C TRP A 179 -7.69 14.31 2.89
N VAL A 180 -8.36 13.37 2.23
CA VAL A 180 -7.73 12.30 1.46
C VAL A 180 -8.14 12.43 0.01
N ASP A 181 -7.15 12.51 -0.88
CA ASP A 181 -7.36 12.42 -2.32
C ASP A 181 -6.79 11.09 -2.83
N GLN A 182 -7.39 10.52 -3.88
CA GLN A 182 -6.93 9.28 -4.52
C GLN A 182 -6.63 9.54 -6.00
N LEU A 183 -5.43 9.16 -6.40
CA LEU A 183 -4.96 9.12 -7.78
C LEU A 183 -4.82 7.66 -8.21
N ASP A 184 -5.67 7.20 -9.12
CA ASP A 184 -5.81 5.80 -9.50
C ASP A 184 -5.55 5.63 -11.00
N LEU A 185 -4.58 4.79 -11.34
CA LEU A 185 -4.28 4.39 -12.71
C LEU A 185 -4.37 2.87 -12.85
N SER A 186 -5.50 2.41 -13.32
CA SER A 186 -5.82 0.98 -13.46
C SER A 186 -5.68 0.51 -14.90
N THR A 187 -5.51 -0.78 -15.11
CA THR A 187 -5.55 -1.43 -16.44
C THR A 187 -6.80 -2.29 -16.65
N ASN A 188 -7.61 -2.43 -15.59
CA ASN A 188 -8.84 -3.21 -15.54
C ASN A 188 -9.92 -2.38 -14.83
N GLY A 189 -11.15 -2.44 -15.31
CA GLY A 189 -12.28 -1.68 -14.72
C GLY A 189 -12.98 -2.35 -13.54
N PHE A 190 -12.42 -3.41 -12.95
CA PHE A 190 -12.98 -4.00 -11.74
C PHE A 190 -12.91 -2.99 -10.59
N ASP A 191 -13.98 -2.89 -9.82
CA ASP A 191 -14.13 -1.97 -8.69
C ASP A 191 -14.01 -0.48 -9.07
N SER A 192 -14.44 -0.13 -10.30
CA SER A 192 -14.42 1.26 -10.76
C SER A 192 -15.42 2.14 -9.99
N TYR A 193 -15.09 3.40 -9.86
CA TYR A 193 -15.90 4.41 -9.18
C TYR A 193 -15.99 5.70 -10.02
N VAL A 194 -16.82 6.62 -9.59
CA VAL A 194 -16.91 7.96 -10.20
C VAL A 194 -15.99 8.90 -9.43
N ALA A 195 -14.90 9.30 -10.04
CA ALA A 195 -14.00 10.28 -9.48
C ALA A 195 -14.66 11.68 -9.48
N ALA A 196 -14.49 12.43 -8.40
CA ALA A 196 -15.02 13.78 -8.23
C ALA A 196 -14.07 14.60 -7.33
N GLY A 197 -14.09 15.92 -7.48
CA GLY A 197 -13.18 16.81 -6.73
C GLY A 197 -11.73 16.62 -7.21
N ASN A 198 -10.84 16.35 -6.29
CA ASN A 198 -9.42 16.11 -6.57
C ASN A 198 -9.07 14.61 -6.74
N HIS A 199 -10.08 13.74 -6.71
CA HIS A 199 -9.86 12.33 -7.00
C HIS A 199 -9.75 12.12 -8.51
N GLU A 200 -8.83 11.26 -8.93
CA GLU A 200 -8.64 10.91 -10.33
C GLU A 200 -8.70 9.39 -10.50
N LEU A 201 -9.38 8.93 -11.54
CA LEU A 201 -9.41 7.53 -11.97
C LEU A 201 -9.22 7.46 -13.47
N VAL A 202 -8.13 6.86 -13.89
CA VAL A 202 -7.84 6.54 -15.28
C VAL A 202 -7.81 5.03 -15.48
N ILE A 203 -8.56 4.53 -16.48
CA ILE A 203 -8.49 3.12 -16.89
C ILE A 203 -7.71 3.04 -18.20
N HIS A 204 -6.42 2.75 -18.06
CA HIS A 204 -5.49 2.65 -19.19
C HIS A 204 -5.82 1.44 -20.10
N ARG A 205 -5.83 1.67 -21.41
CA ARG A 205 -6.13 0.64 -22.41
C ARG A 205 -5.01 0.43 -23.44
N GLY A 206 -3.96 1.25 -23.36
CA GLY A 206 -2.85 1.25 -24.31
C GLY A 206 -1.76 0.22 -24.00
N ASP A 207 -0.61 0.44 -24.60
CA ASP A 207 0.61 -0.32 -24.40
C ASP A 207 1.44 0.23 -23.22
N GLU A 208 2.54 -0.44 -22.89
CA GLU A 208 3.46 -0.06 -21.82
C GLU A 208 4.01 1.36 -21.96
N ARG A 209 4.37 1.76 -23.18
CA ARG A 209 4.92 3.10 -23.42
C ARG A 209 3.90 4.18 -23.08
N SER A 210 2.66 4.02 -23.55
CA SER A 210 1.58 4.95 -23.24
C SER A 210 1.18 4.92 -21.76
N TYR A 211 1.29 3.75 -21.10
CA TYR A 211 1.08 3.62 -19.66
C TYR A 211 2.10 4.46 -18.85
N LEU A 212 3.38 4.34 -19.18
CA LEU A 212 4.43 5.12 -18.50
C LEU A 212 4.30 6.63 -18.77
N GLN A 213 3.85 7.02 -19.97
CA GLN A 213 3.52 8.41 -20.27
C GLN A 213 2.35 8.92 -19.44
N GLU A 214 1.34 8.09 -19.21
CA GLU A 214 0.17 8.42 -18.40
C GLU A 214 0.55 8.54 -16.93
N VAL A 215 1.38 7.63 -16.39
CA VAL A 215 1.98 7.74 -15.04
C VAL A 215 2.66 9.09 -14.87
N TRP A 216 3.54 9.45 -15.81
CA TRP A 216 4.25 10.73 -15.77
C TRP A 216 3.27 11.92 -15.79
N SER A 217 2.28 11.89 -16.69
CA SER A 217 1.33 12.98 -16.85
C SER A 217 0.45 13.18 -15.62
N LEU A 218 0.00 12.07 -15.01
CA LEU A 218 -0.80 12.10 -13.78
C LEU A 218 0.01 12.67 -12.62
N LEU A 219 1.25 12.23 -12.44
CA LEU A 219 2.14 12.75 -11.40
C LEU A 219 2.47 14.23 -11.61
N ASP A 220 2.60 14.68 -12.88
CA ASP A 220 2.88 16.10 -13.20
C ASP A 220 1.67 17.02 -12.95
N ALA A 221 0.46 16.46 -13.00
CA ALA A 221 -0.78 17.21 -12.77
C ALA A 221 -1.15 17.37 -11.29
N VAL A 222 -0.48 16.67 -10.37
CA VAL A 222 -0.76 16.75 -8.93
C VAL A 222 -0.31 18.10 -8.37
N GLU A 223 -1.17 18.76 -7.60
CA GLU A 223 -0.83 19.95 -6.81
C GLU A 223 -0.15 19.54 -5.49
N TRP A 224 1.14 19.18 -5.58
CA TRP A 224 1.90 18.56 -4.50
C TRP A 224 1.94 19.36 -3.19
N ASP A 225 1.88 20.68 -3.27
CA ASP A 225 1.85 21.58 -2.11
C ASP A 225 0.62 21.38 -1.19
N ASP A 226 -0.41 20.70 -1.68
CA ASP A 226 -1.61 20.41 -0.90
C ASP A 226 -1.42 19.24 0.08
N TYR A 227 -0.35 18.44 -0.06
CA TYR A 227 -0.16 17.20 0.66
C TYR A 227 0.99 17.27 1.66
N ASP A 228 0.86 16.49 2.75
CA ASP A 228 1.90 16.26 3.75
C ASP A 228 2.39 14.80 3.77
N LEU A 229 1.65 13.88 3.14
CA LEU A 229 1.96 12.45 3.10
C LEU A 229 1.46 11.82 1.81
N VAL A 230 2.24 10.90 1.27
CA VAL A 230 1.83 10.01 0.18
C VAL A 230 1.77 8.57 0.68
N LEU A 231 0.67 7.87 0.38
CA LEU A 231 0.52 6.43 0.53
C LEU A 231 0.49 5.82 -0.87
N TYR A 232 1.43 4.93 -1.17
CA TYR A 232 1.56 4.32 -2.49
C TYR A 232 1.18 2.85 -2.47
N ASN A 233 0.09 2.49 -3.16
CA ASN A 233 -0.33 1.12 -3.43
C ASN A 233 0.40 0.62 -4.69
N ALA A 234 1.53 -0.05 -4.51
CA ALA A 234 2.42 -0.47 -5.58
C ALA A 234 1.99 -1.82 -6.17
N GLY A 235 0.94 -1.79 -6.99
CA GLY A 235 0.39 -3.00 -7.62
C GLY A 235 1.28 -3.54 -8.74
N ILE A 236 1.47 -4.86 -8.80
CA ILE A 236 2.25 -5.51 -9.86
C ILE A 236 1.42 -6.33 -10.84
N ASP A 237 0.13 -6.40 -10.67
CA ASP A 237 -0.79 -7.13 -11.55
C ASP A 237 -1.23 -6.40 -12.84
N PRO A 238 -0.80 -5.14 -13.16
CA PRO A 238 -0.80 -4.69 -14.55
C PRO A 238 0.03 -5.60 -15.48
N HIS A 239 0.94 -6.44 -14.95
CA HIS A 239 1.57 -7.54 -15.68
C HIS A 239 0.52 -8.59 -16.12
N PRO A 240 0.59 -9.20 -17.35
CA PRO A 240 1.70 -9.08 -18.32
C PRO A 240 1.54 -7.94 -19.33
N ARG A 241 0.51 -7.09 -19.26
CA ARG A 241 0.34 -5.96 -20.18
C ARG A 241 1.50 -4.97 -20.02
N ILE A 242 1.89 -4.71 -18.80
CA ILE A 242 3.08 -3.94 -18.43
C ILE A 242 4.14 -4.95 -18.01
N SER A 243 5.33 -4.88 -18.60
CA SER A 243 6.42 -5.80 -18.27
C SER A 243 6.94 -5.54 -16.85
N VAL A 244 7.65 -6.52 -16.28
CA VAL A 244 8.34 -6.36 -14.99
C VAL A 244 9.26 -5.13 -15.01
N ASN A 245 9.97 -4.90 -16.11
CA ASN A 245 10.79 -3.71 -16.28
C ASN A 245 9.96 -2.41 -16.36
N GLY A 246 8.80 -2.45 -17.03
CA GLY A 246 7.87 -1.32 -17.07
C GLY A 246 7.31 -0.98 -15.69
N LEU A 247 7.00 -1.99 -14.87
CA LEU A 247 6.57 -1.79 -13.48
C LEU A 247 7.70 -1.17 -12.62
N ALA A 248 8.94 -1.62 -12.78
CA ALA A 248 10.08 -1.02 -12.10
C ALA A 248 10.28 0.44 -12.52
N GLN A 249 10.17 0.77 -13.81
CA GLN A 249 10.22 2.15 -14.30
C GLN A 249 9.08 3.02 -13.74
N ARG A 250 7.87 2.47 -13.62
CA ARG A 250 6.73 3.15 -12.98
C ARG A 250 7.08 3.52 -11.54
N ASP A 251 7.60 2.58 -10.76
CA ASP A 251 7.95 2.81 -9.37
C ASP A 251 9.07 3.84 -9.22
N GLU A 252 10.06 3.80 -10.10
CA GLU A 252 11.10 4.83 -10.18
C GLU A 252 10.50 6.23 -10.48
N LEU A 253 9.53 6.35 -11.39
CA LEU A 253 8.84 7.62 -11.65
C LEU A 253 8.11 8.13 -10.41
N VAL A 254 7.35 7.26 -9.73
CA VAL A 254 6.59 7.62 -8.52
C VAL A 254 7.53 8.09 -7.41
N PHE A 255 8.52 7.28 -7.03
CA PHE A 255 9.44 7.63 -5.94
C PHE A 255 10.30 8.85 -6.26
N ASN A 256 10.79 9.00 -7.51
CA ASN A 256 11.53 10.18 -7.95
C ASN A 256 10.70 11.46 -7.80
N ARG A 257 9.42 11.41 -8.21
CA ARG A 257 8.54 12.57 -8.09
C ARG A 257 8.31 12.95 -6.63
N ILE A 258 7.91 11.98 -5.80
CA ILE A 258 7.68 12.20 -4.37
C ILE A 258 8.93 12.77 -3.68
N PHE A 259 10.09 12.26 -4.06
CA PHE A 259 11.36 12.78 -3.56
C PHE A 259 11.64 14.22 -3.98
N GLN A 260 11.41 14.57 -5.25
CA GLN A 260 11.57 15.94 -5.76
C GLN A 260 10.68 16.92 -5.00
N GLU A 261 9.47 16.50 -4.63
CA GLU A 261 8.53 17.30 -3.82
C GLU A 261 8.84 17.24 -2.32
N THR A 262 9.87 16.49 -1.91
CA THR A 262 10.31 16.34 -0.50
C THR A 262 9.22 15.81 0.45
N LEU A 263 8.25 15.08 -0.08
CA LEU A 263 7.16 14.50 0.70
C LEU A 263 7.53 13.16 1.34
N PRO A 264 7.05 12.89 2.56
CA PRO A 264 7.14 11.56 3.14
C PRO A 264 6.24 10.58 2.38
N CYS A 265 6.73 9.34 2.21
CA CYS A 265 6.00 8.28 1.52
C CYS A 265 6.00 6.99 2.30
N VAL A 266 4.85 6.33 2.32
CA VAL A 266 4.73 4.94 2.75
C VAL A 266 4.14 4.12 1.61
N PHE A 267 4.86 3.08 1.17
CA PHE A 267 4.34 2.18 0.16
C PHE A 267 3.91 0.84 0.74
N VAL A 268 2.97 0.19 0.05
CA VAL A 268 2.49 -1.15 0.33
C VAL A 268 2.52 -1.99 -0.95
N LEU A 269 2.47 -3.30 -0.81
CA LEU A 269 2.38 -4.22 -1.94
C LEU A 269 0.93 -4.36 -2.40
N ALA A 270 0.70 -4.63 -3.68
CA ALA A 270 -0.62 -4.97 -4.19
C ALA A 270 -0.56 -5.94 -5.38
N GLY A 271 -1.58 -6.78 -5.49
CA GLY A 271 -1.73 -7.71 -6.59
C GLY A 271 -0.59 -8.72 -6.75
N GLY A 272 -0.43 -9.20 -7.98
CA GLY A 272 0.56 -10.22 -8.33
C GLY A 272 0.05 -11.65 -8.11
N TYR A 273 -0.11 -12.39 -9.21
CA TYR A 273 -0.71 -13.74 -9.22
C TYR A 273 0.13 -14.69 -10.04
N THR A 274 0.34 -15.91 -9.54
CA THR A 274 1.10 -16.95 -10.24
C THR A 274 0.51 -17.30 -11.61
N SER A 275 -0.80 -17.10 -11.80
CA SER A 275 -1.45 -17.25 -13.10
C SER A 275 -0.91 -16.28 -14.18
N SER A 276 -0.34 -15.14 -13.78
CA SER A 276 0.24 -14.14 -14.68
C SER A 276 1.77 -14.20 -14.72
N TYR A 277 2.39 -14.59 -13.62
CA TYR A 277 3.84 -14.61 -13.43
C TYR A 277 4.48 -15.99 -13.64
N GLY A 278 3.75 -17.08 -13.39
CA GLY A 278 4.24 -18.46 -13.45
C GLY A 278 4.57 -19.02 -12.07
N THR A 279 5.41 -18.36 -11.28
CA THR A 279 5.79 -18.81 -9.93
C THR A 279 5.57 -17.71 -8.87
N ILE A 280 5.53 -18.11 -7.61
CA ILE A 280 5.41 -17.17 -6.49
C ILE A 280 6.72 -16.39 -6.27
N GLU A 281 7.85 -17.01 -6.62
CA GLU A 281 9.17 -16.38 -6.58
C GLU A 281 9.23 -15.22 -7.59
N GLU A 282 8.72 -15.38 -8.82
CA GLU A 282 8.66 -14.29 -9.81
C GLU A 282 7.76 -13.14 -9.33
N VAL A 283 6.68 -13.44 -8.62
CA VAL A 283 5.83 -12.42 -7.95
C VAL A 283 6.64 -11.69 -6.89
N ALA A 284 7.35 -12.42 -6.03
CA ALA A 284 8.15 -11.83 -4.95
C ALA A 284 9.30 -10.98 -5.50
N ASP A 285 10.04 -11.47 -6.52
CA ASP A 285 11.11 -10.74 -7.18
C ASP A 285 10.62 -9.42 -7.80
N THR A 286 9.41 -9.44 -8.38
CA THR A 286 8.82 -8.23 -8.96
C THR A 286 8.46 -7.21 -7.88
N HIS A 287 7.88 -7.63 -6.75
CA HIS A 287 7.65 -6.76 -5.60
C HIS A 287 8.95 -6.25 -4.96
N PHE A 288 9.98 -7.08 -4.95
CA PHE A 288 11.29 -6.67 -4.45
C PHE A 288 11.91 -5.55 -5.30
N ASN A 289 11.63 -5.50 -6.62
CA ASN A 289 12.02 -4.36 -7.44
C ASN A 289 11.42 -3.03 -6.96
N THR A 290 10.17 -3.04 -6.45
CA THR A 290 9.56 -1.85 -5.82
C THR A 290 10.34 -1.42 -4.57
N VAL A 291 10.74 -2.38 -3.73
CA VAL A 291 11.57 -2.12 -2.54
C VAL A 291 12.92 -1.51 -2.94
N LEU A 292 13.57 -2.06 -3.96
CA LEU A 292 14.84 -1.54 -4.48
C LEU A 292 14.69 -0.15 -5.12
N ALA A 293 13.59 0.10 -5.84
CA ALA A 293 13.31 1.42 -6.40
C ALA A 293 13.19 2.49 -5.31
N SER A 294 12.55 2.16 -4.19
CA SER A 294 12.41 3.07 -3.04
C SER A 294 13.75 3.34 -2.33
N GLU A 295 14.69 2.40 -2.33
CA GLU A 295 16.00 2.51 -1.71
C GLU A 295 16.97 3.36 -2.55
N ARG A 296 17.01 3.15 -3.87
CA ARG A 296 17.90 3.88 -4.80
C ARG A 296 17.75 5.39 -4.67
N ILE A 297 16.56 5.88 -4.38
CA ILE A 297 16.30 7.30 -4.19
C ILE A 297 16.95 7.82 -2.92
N LEU A 298 16.98 7.03 -1.85
CA LEU A 298 17.65 7.39 -0.61
C LEU A 298 19.17 7.44 -0.79
N ASP A 299 19.75 6.64 -1.67
CA ASP A 299 21.18 6.69 -1.98
C ASP A 299 21.61 8.00 -2.67
N LEU A 300 20.73 8.60 -3.45
CA LEU A 300 20.97 9.91 -4.04
C LEU A 300 21.11 11.04 -2.99
N ILE A 301 20.59 10.82 -1.78
CA ILE A 301 20.56 11.83 -0.68
C ILE A 301 21.74 11.67 0.28
N ARG A 302 22.26 10.48 0.48
CA ARG A 302 23.34 10.20 1.47
C ARG A 302 24.53 11.16 1.37
N PRO A 303 24.98 11.61 0.17
CA PRO A 303 26.04 12.60 0.08
C PRO A 303 25.71 13.98 0.65
N PHE A 304 24.44 14.39 0.64
CA PHE A 304 24.00 15.72 1.06
C PHE A 304 23.66 15.81 2.57
N ALA A 305 23.29 14.69 3.19
CA ALA A 305 22.99 14.62 4.62
C ALA A 305 24.27 14.68 5.48
N SER A 306 25.38 14.14 4.98
CA SER A 306 26.68 14.16 5.67
C SER A 306 27.41 15.50 5.61
N SER A 307 26.99 16.44 4.78
CA SER A 307 27.62 17.77 4.64
C SER A 307 27.01 18.86 5.54
N LYS A 308 25.96 18.58 6.32
CA LYS A 308 25.31 19.52 7.23
C LYS A 308 25.65 19.34 8.72
N SER A 309 26.63 18.48 9.04
CA SER A 309 27.18 18.33 10.41
C SER A 309 28.62 18.87 10.46
N LEU A 310 28.80 20.15 10.22
CA LEU A 310 30.01 20.91 10.56
C LEU A 310 29.59 22.28 11.12
#